data_45a4fa7b33d924caa9d24d3923226c00
#
_entry.id   45a4fa7b33d924caa9d24d3923226c00
#
_cell.length_a   1.000
_cell.length_b   1.000
_cell.length_c   1.000
_cell.angle_alpha   90.00
_cell.angle_beta   90.00
_cell.angle_gamma   90.00
#
_symmetry.space_group_name_H-M   'P 1'
#
loop_
_entity.id
_entity.type
_entity.pdbx_description
1 polymer ?
#
loop_
_entity_poly.entity_id
_entity_poly.type
_entity_poly.pdbx_seq_one_letter_code
_entity_poly.pdbx_strand_id
1 'polypeptide(L)'
;MRVPIRALEGRWPGLLQQRAGRFFWPDPRTILDPGADPEKFRTAMSALEVGGTYKITGSNRHPGADRLVAENLDLTGAVIVDMGASDGSTALDFLAGLNGFGSYVLADLYLFVRHSRHRGRSYFFDQDGQWILVVGSRTLAWPATSKLVRGLFGRGARAAAAKLDARDVLLLNPRMRRLMERDPRVTAVVHDIFAPWPGPAPDLIKVANLLRRLYFSDTQILAALDTLLAALPDGGHLLVADNSRIPGMPPRAGLYRRTGGAFEAVATTENPPEIADLVARAGSGRAWTG
;
A
#
# COMPACT_ATOMS: atom_id res chain seq x y z
N MET A 1 -0.30 3.63 21.26
CA MET A 1 0.76 4.65 21.06
C MET A 1 2.08 3.92 20.86
N ARG A 2 2.81 4.14 19.76
CA ARG A 2 4.13 3.51 19.57
C ARG A 2 5.17 4.21 20.45
N VAL A 3 6.06 3.43 21.05
CA VAL A 3 7.24 3.95 21.73
C VAL A 3 8.12 4.64 20.69
N PRO A 4 8.52 5.91 20.89
CA PRO A 4 9.20 6.71 19.88
C PRO A 4 10.60 6.23 19.50
N ILE A 5 11.23 5.42 20.37
CA ILE A 5 12.53 4.79 20.14
C ILE A 5 12.41 3.31 20.48
N ARG A 6 12.93 2.45 19.63
CA ARG A 6 13.00 1.00 19.87
C ARG A 6 14.39 0.45 19.62
N ALA A 7 14.67 -0.68 20.22
CA ALA A 7 15.88 -1.45 20.00
C ALA A 7 15.77 -2.27 18.71
N LEU A 8 16.88 -2.44 18.00
CA LEU A 8 16.96 -3.33 16.84
C LEU A 8 17.17 -4.78 17.29
N GLU A 9 16.38 -5.69 16.72
CA GLU A 9 16.55 -7.13 16.90
C GLU A 9 17.94 -7.59 16.44
N GLY A 10 18.48 -8.63 17.08
CA GLY A 10 19.78 -9.17 16.76
C GLY A 10 20.98 -8.28 17.14
N ARG A 11 20.73 -7.07 17.68
CA ARG A 11 21.80 -6.13 18.09
C ARG A 11 22.01 -6.02 19.59
N TRP A 12 21.31 -6.84 20.37
CA TRP A 12 21.28 -6.86 21.82
C TRP A 12 21.40 -8.30 22.35
N PRO A 13 21.82 -8.51 23.62
CA PRO A 13 21.87 -9.85 24.21
C PRO A 13 20.53 -10.60 24.12
N GLY A 14 20.55 -11.88 23.77
CA GLY A 14 19.36 -12.70 23.52
C GLY A 14 18.39 -12.72 24.69
N LEU A 15 18.90 -12.80 25.95
CA LEU A 15 18.07 -12.76 27.16
C LEU A 15 17.22 -11.50 27.29
N LEU A 16 17.75 -10.33 26.87
CA LEU A 16 16.98 -9.07 26.85
C LEU A 16 15.89 -9.11 25.78
N GLN A 17 16.19 -9.66 24.62
CA GLN A 17 15.23 -9.77 23.54
C GLN A 17 14.06 -10.70 23.91
N GLN A 18 14.33 -11.82 24.56
CA GLN A 18 13.30 -12.75 25.04
C GLN A 18 12.38 -12.13 26.10
N ARG A 19 12.95 -11.40 27.08
CA ARG A 19 12.19 -10.79 28.19
C ARG A 19 11.44 -9.54 27.79
N ALA A 20 11.91 -8.80 26.80
CA ALA A 20 11.41 -7.48 26.44
C ALA A 20 11.08 -7.36 24.95
N GLY A 21 10.66 -8.44 24.30
CA GLY A 21 10.42 -8.53 22.83
C GLY A 21 9.59 -7.39 22.25
N ARG A 22 8.60 -6.88 22.99
CA ARG A 22 7.77 -5.72 22.58
C ARG A 22 8.55 -4.43 22.32
N PHE A 23 9.77 -4.30 22.85
CA PHE A 23 10.63 -3.12 22.65
C PHE A 23 11.59 -3.26 21.49
N PHE A 24 11.65 -4.44 20.88
CA PHE A 24 12.51 -4.74 19.75
C PHE A 24 11.75 -4.61 18.44
N TRP A 25 12.48 -4.31 17.38
CA TRP A 25 11.94 -4.20 16.03
C TRP A 25 12.94 -4.73 15.03
N PRO A 26 12.51 -5.47 14.00
CA PRO A 26 13.36 -5.86 12.89
C PRO A 26 14.04 -4.67 12.24
N ASP A 27 15.22 -4.88 11.70
CA ASP A 27 16.02 -3.81 11.10
C ASP A 27 15.35 -3.27 9.82
N PRO A 28 14.86 -2.01 9.80
CA PRO A 28 14.21 -1.45 8.60
C PRO A 28 15.13 -1.33 7.40
N ARG A 29 16.47 -1.37 7.59
CA ARG A 29 17.43 -1.34 6.48
C ARG A 29 17.36 -2.56 5.58
N THR A 30 16.66 -3.61 5.99
CA THR A 30 16.32 -4.76 5.14
C THR A 30 15.64 -4.36 3.84
N ILE A 31 14.90 -3.23 3.80
CA ILE A 31 14.30 -2.73 2.56
C ILE A 31 15.33 -2.25 1.52
N LEU A 32 16.58 -2.00 1.96
CA LEU A 32 17.69 -1.57 1.09
C LEU A 32 18.32 -2.74 0.33
N ASP A 33 18.06 -3.97 0.76
CA ASP A 33 18.57 -5.19 0.15
C ASP A 33 17.56 -5.72 -0.90
N PRO A 34 17.88 -5.67 -2.20
CA PRO A 34 17.02 -6.21 -3.25
C PRO A 34 16.85 -7.74 -3.17
N GLY A 35 17.78 -8.43 -2.52
CA GLY A 35 17.76 -9.88 -2.29
C GLY A 35 17.10 -10.30 -0.98
N ALA A 36 16.55 -9.36 -0.20
CA ALA A 36 15.96 -9.65 1.10
C ALA A 36 14.89 -10.76 1.01
N ASP A 37 14.79 -11.52 2.09
CA ASP A 37 13.65 -12.43 2.28
C ASP A 37 12.33 -11.63 2.28
N PRO A 38 11.29 -12.06 1.54
CA PRO A 38 10.04 -11.31 1.38
C PRO A 38 9.32 -11.01 2.70
N GLU A 39 9.35 -11.93 3.67
CA GLU A 39 8.72 -11.72 4.98
C GLU A 39 9.50 -10.69 5.82
N LYS A 40 10.82 -10.79 5.81
CA LYS A 40 11.69 -9.81 6.46
C LYS A 40 11.53 -8.43 5.84
N PHE A 41 11.40 -8.36 4.52
CA PHE A 41 11.13 -7.11 3.80
C PHE A 41 9.81 -6.49 4.25
N ARG A 42 8.70 -7.26 4.29
CA ARG A 42 7.39 -6.78 4.76
C ARG A 42 7.44 -6.29 6.20
N THR A 43 8.09 -7.05 7.06
CA THR A 43 8.24 -6.65 8.47
C THR A 43 9.04 -5.35 8.59
N ALA A 44 10.11 -5.20 7.81
CA ALA A 44 10.91 -3.97 7.75
C ALA A 44 10.08 -2.78 7.23
N MET A 45 9.27 -2.97 6.18
CA MET A 45 8.36 -1.96 5.66
C MET A 45 7.35 -1.45 6.69
N SER A 46 6.90 -2.30 7.60
CA SER A 46 5.96 -1.90 8.65
C SER A 46 6.52 -0.84 9.62
N ALA A 47 7.83 -0.57 9.57
CA ALA A 47 8.46 0.53 10.30
C ALA A 47 8.27 1.90 9.62
N LEU A 48 7.96 1.91 8.32
CA LEU A 48 7.77 3.15 7.57
C LEU A 48 6.37 3.71 7.81
N GLU A 49 6.32 4.95 8.27
CA GLU A 49 5.11 5.76 8.39
C GLU A 49 5.15 6.80 7.26
N VAL A 50 4.32 6.62 6.25
CA VAL A 50 4.26 7.49 5.08
C VAL A 50 2.84 7.99 4.91
N GLY A 51 2.66 9.29 4.71
CA GLY A 51 1.32 9.89 4.61
C GLY A 51 0.44 9.66 5.84
N GLY A 52 1.01 9.59 7.04
CA GLY A 52 0.28 9.32 8.29
C GLY A 52 -0.19 7.88 8.47
N THR A 53 0.18 6.97 7.56
CA THR A 53 -0.16 5.54 7.63
C THR A 53 1.08 4.67 7.67
N TYR A 54 0.97 3.50 8.31
CA TYR A 54 2.02 2.49 8.30
C TYR A 54 1.82 1.53 7.14
N LYS A 55 2.89 1.23 6.41
CA LYS A 55 2.90 0.24 5.33
C LYS A 55 2.80 -1.19 5.89
N ILE A 56 1.59 -1.61 6.23
CA ILE A 56 1.31 -2.96 6.75
C ILE A 56 0.65 -3.79 5.67
N THR A 57 1.36 -4.77 5.16
CA THR A 57 0.90 -5.68 4.11
C THR A 57 0.98 -7.15 4.55
N GLY A 58 0.41 -8.05 3.79
CA GLY A 58 0.47 -9.50 4.03
C GLY A 58 0.11 -10.27 2.77
N SER A 59 0.59 -11.51 2.65
CA SER A 59 0.14 -12.44 1.61
C SER A 59 -1.23 -13.02 1.92
N ASN A 60 -1.91 -13.51 0.89
CA ASN A 60 -3.22 -14.21 0.94
C ASN A 60 -4.29 -13.49 1.78
N ARG A 61 -4.37 -12.16 1.62
CA ARG A 61 -5.27 -11.33 2.42
C ARG A 61 -6.69 -11.27 1.91
N HIS A 62 -6.92 -11.56 0.60
CA HIS A 62 -8.20 -11.36 -0.06
C HIS A 62 -8.63 -12.55 -0.95
N PRO A 63 -8.50 -13.83 -0.50
CA PRO A 63 -8.81 -14.98 -1.36
C PRO A 63 -10.28 -14.99 -1.83
N GLY A 64 -11.21 -14.44 -1.05
CA GLY A 64 -12.60 -14.28 -1.45
C GLY A 64 -12.80 -13.26 -2.56
N ALA A 65 -12.04 -12.14 -2.53
CA ALA A 65 -12.08 -11.13 -3.59
C ALA A 65 -11.45 -11.67 -4.90
N ASP A 66 -10.33 -12.38 -4.79
CA ASP A 66 -9.66 -12.97 -5.95
C ASP A 66 -10.55 -14.04 -6.61
N ARG A 67 -11.28 -14.84 -5.81
CA ARG A 67 -12.27 -15.81 -6.29
C ARG A 67 -13.45 -15.12 -6.98
N LEU A 68 -13.99 -14.02 -6.41
CA LEU A 68 -15.06 -13.24 -7.05
C LEU A 68 -14.69 -12.83 -8.46
N VAL A 69 -13.45 -12.37 -8.67
CA VAL A 69 -12.98 -11.99 -10.00
C VAL A 69 -12.88 -13.23 -10.91
N ALA A 70 -12.24 -14.30 -10.45
CA ALA A 70 -12.02 -15.50 -11.24
C ALA A 70 -13.35 -16.19 -11.67
N GLU A 71 -14.39 -16.10 -10.86
CA GLU A 71 -15.71 -16.69 -11.15
C GLU A 71 -16.57 -15.83 -12.10
N ASN A 72 -16.32 -14.52 -12.20
CA ASN A 72 -17.20 -13.58 -12.91
C ASN A 72 -16.56 -12.91 -14.12
N LEU A 73 -15.22 -12.91 -14.25
CA LEU A 73 -14.51 -12.21 -15.31
C LEU A 73 -13.51 -13.12 -16.05
N ASP A 74 -13.48 -12.99 -17.37
CA ASP A 74 -12.33 -13.41 -18.17
C ASP A 74 -11.40 -12.21 -18.34
N LEU A 75 -10.23 -12.27 -17.73
CA LEU A 75 -9.24 -11.22 -17.78
C LEU A 75 -8.14 -11.47 -18.85
N THR A 76 -8.33 -12.44 -19.73
CA THR A 76 -7.41 -12.71 -20.83
C THR A 76 -7.25 -11.46 -21.72
N GLY A 77 -6.04 -10.91 -21.77
CA GLY A 77 -5.75 -9.67 -22.50
C GLY A 77 -6.17 -8.38 -21.81
N ALA A 78 -6.77 -8.42 -20.62
CA ALA A 78 -7.27 -7.26 -19.92
C ALA A 78 -6.16 -6.35 -19.37
N VAL A 79 -6.43 -5.06 -19.31
CA VAL A 79 -5.66 -4.04 -18.61
C VAL A 79 -6.16 -3.97 -17.15
N ILE A 80 -5.29 -4.31 -16.21
CA ILE A 80 -5.62 -4.35 -14.78
C ILE A 80 -4.81 -3.30 -14.04
N VAL A 81 -5.47 -2.50 -13.19
CA VAL A 81 -4.83 -1.52 -12.32
C VAL A 81 -5.13 -1.84 -10.86
N ASP A 82 -4.08 -2.07 -10.05
CA ASP A 82 -4.17 -2.32 -8.61
C ASP A 82 -3.83 -1.02 -7.86
N MET A 83 -4.89 -0.28 -7.44
CA MET A 83 -4.77 1.00 -6.75
C MET A 83 -4.48 0.80 -5.25
N GLY A 84 -3.42 1.43 -4.75
CA GLY A 84 -2.95 1.24 -3.39
C GLY A 84 -2.27 -0.11 -3.21
N ALA A 85 -1.52 -0.56 -4.22
CA ALA A 85 -0.87 -1.86 -4.27
C ALA A 85 0.17 -2.10 -3.16
N SER A 86 0.60 -1.06 -2.46
CA SER A 86 1.56 -1.08 -1.36
C SER A 86 2.88 -1.73 -1.76
N ASP A 87 3.24 -2.91 -1.22
CA ASP A 87 4.45 -3.65 -1.59
C ASP A 87 4.23 -4.69 -2.70
N GLY A 88 3.02 -4.78 -3.24
CA GLY A 88 2.64 -5.73 -4.27
C GLY A 88 2.46 -7.18 -3.79
N SER A 89 2.53 -7.45 -2.47
CA SER A 89 2.37 -8.83 -1.97
C SER A 89 1.00 -9.43 -2.31
N THR A 90 -0.08 -8.66 -2.19
CA THR A 90 -1.45 -9.11 -2.57
C THR A 90 -1.63 -9.23 -4.07
N ALA A 91 -0.90 -8.42 -4.85
CA ALA A 91 -0.90 -8.51 -6.30
C ALA A 91 -0.24 -9.81 -6.80
N LEU A 92 0.81 -10.30 -6.12
CA LEU A 92 1.42 -11.60 -6.45
C LEU A 92 0.43 -12.75 -6.32
N ASP A 93 -0.36 -12.76 -5.25
CA ASP A 93 -1.36 -13.81 -5.01
C ASP A 93 -2.47 -13.74 -6.07
N PHE A 94 -2.96 -12.53 -6.36
CA PHE A 94 -3.97 -12.29 -7.39
C PHE A 94 -3.49 -12.75 -8.78
N LEU A 95 -2.30 -12.30 -9.21
CA LEU A 95 -1.71 -12.67 -10.51
C LEU A 95 -1.49 -14.18 -10.65
N ALA A 96 -1.12 -14.87 -9.57
CA ALA A 96 -0.95 -16.32 -9.58
C ALA A 96 -2.26 -17.09 -9.81
N GLY A 97 -3.41 -16.48 -9.52
CA GLY A 97 -4.75 -17.06 -9.73
C GLY A 97 -5.36 -16.75 -11.10
N LEU A 98 -4.72 -15.88 -11.92
CA LEU A 98 -5.24 -15.51 -13.24
C LEU A 98 -4.81 -16.51 -14.33
N ASN A 99 -5.74 -16.84 -15.22
CA ASN A 99 -5.44 -17.65 -16.43
C ASN A 99 -4.67 -16.85 -17.50
N GLY A 100 -4.71 -15.50 -17.41
CA GLY A 100 -4.01 -14.59 -18.32
C GLY A 100 -4.42 -13.14 -18.06
N PHE A 101 -3.61 -12.19 -18.59
CA PHE A 101 -3.89 -10.75 -18.58
C PHE A 101 -3.08 -10.07 -19.68
N GLY A 102 -3.51 -8.89 -20.11
CA GLY A 102 -2.78 -8.05 -21.07
C GLY A 102 -1.70 -7.23 -20.39
N SER A 103 -2.07 -6.44 -19.38
CA SER A 103 -1.14 -5.67 -18.55
C SER A 103 -1.63 -5.56 -17.10
N TYR A 104 -0.68 -5.44 -16.18
CA TYR A 104 -0.96 -5.25 -14.75
C TYR A 104 -0.13 -4.10 -14.20
N VAL A 105 -0.80 -3.05 -13.71
CA VAL A 105 -0.14 -1.86 -13.20
C VAL A 105 -0.37 -1.75 -11.69
N LEU A 106 0.72 -1.83 -10.92
CA LEU A 106 0.69 -1.50 -9.50
C LEU A 106 0.75 0.02 -9.35
N ALA A 107 -0.33 0.63 -8.89
CA ALA A 107 -0.42 2.06 -8.66
C ALA A 107 -0.46 2.34 -7.16
N ASP A 108 0.47 3.12 -6.64
CA ASP A 108 0.51 3.52 -5.22
C ASP A 108 1.10 4.92 -5.09
N LEU A 109 0.54 5.74 -4.21
CA LEU A 109 1.06 7.10 -3.97
C LEU A 109 2.48 7.06 -3.40
N TYR A 110 2.80 6.06 -2.60
CA TYR A 110 4.06 5.95 -1.87
C TYR A 110 4.85 4.71 -2.29
N LEU A 111 5.28 4.64 -3.55
CA LEU A 111 6.12 3.56 -4.08
C LEU A 111 7.58 3.68 -3.66
N PHE A 112 8.04 4.86 -3.29
CA PHE A 112 9.43 5.12 -2.96
C PHE A 112 9.56 5.83 -1.63
N VAL A 113 10.70 5.57 -0.98
CA VAL A 113 11.24 6.42 0.09
C VAL A 113 12.66 6.80 -0.27
N ARG A 114 13.07 8.01 0.06
CA ARG A 114 14.45 8.42 -0.10
C ARG A 114 15.27 7.96 1.10
N HIS A 115 16.42 7.35 0.85
CA HIS A 115 17.38 6.93 1.87
C HIS A 115 18.70 7.67 1.73
N SER A 116 19.26 8.12 2.83
CA SER A 116 20.60 8.67 2.91
C SER A 116 21.29 8.26 4.22
N ARG A 117 22.63 8.29 4.24
CA ARG A 117 23.43 7.97 5.42
C ARG A 117 24.17 9.20 5.92
N HIS A 118 24.14 9.43 7.24
CA HIS A 118 24.95 10.46 7.88
C HIS A 118 25.49 9.97 9.22
N ARG A 119 26.81 10.07 9.43
CA ARG A 119 27.50 9.66 10.69
C ARG A 119 27.08 8.27 11.18
N GLY A 120 27.10 7.26 10.30
CA GLY A 120 26.78 5.87 10.62
C GLY A 120 25.30 5.57 10.85
N ARG A 121 24.40 6.54 10.66
CA ARG A 121 22.94 6.36 10.73
C ARG A 121 22.30 6.40 9.36
N SER A 122 21.24 5.60 9.17
CA SER A 122 20.37 5.65 8.00
C SER A 122 19.17 6.53 8.30
N TYR A 123 18.85 7.44 7.40
CA TYR A 123 17.71 8.33 7.45
C TYR A 123 16.79 8.03 6.26
N PHE A 124 15.51 7.92 6.52
CA PHE A 124 14.49 7.69 5.51
C PHE A 124 13.56 8.90 5.46
N PHE A 125 13.24 9.31 4.25
CA PHE A 125 12.39 10.46 3.96
C PHE A 125 11.26 10.00 3.04
N ASP A 126 10.10 10.60 3.19
CA ASP A 126 8.99 10.44 2.25
C ASP A 126 9.23 11.25 0.95
N GLN A 127 8.24 11.25 0.07
CA GLN A 127 8.29 11.96 -1.22
C GLN A 127 8.36 13.48 -1.04
N ASP A 128 7.79 14.01 0.03
CA ASP A 128 7.79 15.45 0.36
C ASP A 128 9.10 15.87 1.04
N GLY A 129 10.05 14.94 1.19
CA GLY A 129 11.32 15.17 1.86
C GLY A 129 11.20 15.23 3.38
N GLN A 130 10.05 14.83 3.94
CA GLN A 130 9.85 14.74 5.39
C GLN A 130 10.65 13.56 5.94
N TRP A 131 11.40 13.80 6.99
CA TRP A 131 12.11 12.75 7.68
C TRP A 131 11.14 11.86 8.48
N ILE A 132 11.04 10.58 8.10
CA ILE A 132 10.06 9.63 8.68
C ILE A 132 10.69 8.62 9.64
N LEU A 133 11.97 8.27 9.47
CA LEU A 133 12.63 7.25 10.29
C LEU A 133 14.14 7.49 10.35
N VAL A 134 14.76 7.25 11.52
CA VAL A 134 16.21 7.11 11.66
C VAL A 134 16.57 5.74 12.24
N VAL A 135 17.60 5.11 11.67
CA VAL A 135 18.10 3.82 12.11
C VAL A 135 19.59 3.94 12.43
N GLY A 136 19.93 3.72 13.69
CA GLY A 136 21.29 3.68 14.21
C GLY A 136 21.88 2.27 14.20
N SER A 137 22.96 2.07 14.96
CA SER A 137 23.61 0.76 15.09
C SER A 137 22.78 -0.23 15.92
N ARG A 138 22.06 0.25 16.94
CA ARG A 138 21.30 -0.57 17.90
C ARG A 138 19.86 -0.14 18.10
N THR A 139 19.46 1.00 17.57
CA THR A 139 18.14 1.60 17.79
C THR A 139 17.56 2.18 16.52
N LEU A 140 16.25 2.30 16.49
CA LEU A 140 15.52 3.08 15.50
C LEU A 140 14.56 4.06 16.21
N ALA A 141 14.22 5.16 15.55
CA ALA A 141 13.36 6.19 16.12
C ALA A 141 12.50 6.89 15.05
N TRP A 142 11.27 7.23 15.47
CA TRP A 142 10.28 7.92 14.65
C TRP A 142 10.13 9.39 15.07
N PRO A 143 10.40 10.36 14.18
CA PRO A 143 10.28 11.79 14.50
C PRO A 143 8.83 12.24 14.70
N ALA A 144 7.87 11.62 14.00
CA ALA A 144 6.45 11.98 14.10
C ALA A 144 5.90 11.83 15.52
N THR A 145 6.38 10.84 16.27
CA THR A 145 5.86 10.48 17.59
C THR A 145 6.52 11.24 18.76
N SER A 146 7.61 12.01 18.53
CA SER A 146 8.37 12.60 19.63
C SER A 146 9.17 13.85 19.26
N LYS A 147 8.89 14.96 20.00
CA LYS A 147 9.68 16.19 19.93
C LYS A 147 11.15 15.95 20.32
N LEU A 148 11.40 15.05 21.29
CA LEU A 148 12.74 14.67 21.73
C LEU A 148 13.53 14.02 20.58
N VAL A 149 12.93 13.08 19.86
CA VAL A 149 13.56 12.45 18.69
C VAL A 149 13.90 13.52 17.64
N ARG A 150 12.99 14.45 17.38
CA ARG A 150 13.23 15.57 16.45
C ARG A 150 14.41 16.44 16.90
N GLY A 151 14.52 16.74 18.17
CA GLY A 151 15.63 17.51 18.74
C GLY A 151 16.98 16.78 18.60
N LEU A 152 17.02 15.49 18.98
CA LEU A 152 18.25 14.69 19.00
C LEU A 152 18.80 14.39 17.60
N PHE A 153 17.93 14.11 16.63
CA PHE A 153 18.34 13.63 15.31
C PHE A 153 18.11 14.62 14.16
N GLY A 154 17.39 15.72 14.41
CA GLY A 154 16.98 16.67 13.36
C GLY A 154 18.16 17.35 12.62
N ARG A 155 19.28 17.66 13.30
CA ARG A 155 20.49 18.18 12.64
C ARG A 155 21.10 17.14 11.68
N GLY A 156 21.14 15.86 12.13
CA GLY A 156 21.61 14.76 11.31
C GLY A 156 20.68 14.49 10.13
N ALA A 157 19.37 14.60 10.31
CA ALA A 157 18.38 14.44 9.25
C ALA A 157 18.53 15.52 8.16
N ARG A 158 18.68 16.80 8.54
CA ARG A 158 18.96 17.89 7.59
C ARG A 158 20.27 17.67 6.82
N ALA A 159 21.33 17.25 7.51
CA ALA A 159 22.61 16.97 6.87
C ALA A 159 22.52 15.73 5.94
N ALA A 160 21.70 14.74 6.27
CA ALA A 160 21.45 13.58 5.41
C ALA A 160 20.61 13.96 4.18
N ALA A 161 19.59 14.80 4.35
CA ALA A 161 18.72 15.27 3.25
C ALA A 161 19.49 16.08 2.19
N ALA A 162 20.50 16.87 2.64
CA ALA A 162 21.31 17.69 1.75
C ALA A 162 22.40 16.91 0.97
N LYS A 163 22.51 15.59 1.18
CA LYS A 163 23.55 14.80 0.52
C LYS A 163 23.15 14.42 -0.91
N LEU A 164 24.13 14.47 -1.80
CA LEU A 164 24.00 14.04 -3.20
C LEU A 164 23.90 12.52 -3.36
N ASP A 165 24.29 11.73 -2.34
CA ASP A 165 24.23 10.27 -2.34
C ASP A 165 22.86 9.71 -1.88
N ALA A 166 21.89 10.59 -1.66
CA ALA A 166 20.52 10.17 -1.37
C ALA A 166 19.92 9.43 -2.57
N ARG A 167 19.36 8.26 -2.32
CA ARG A 167 18.77 7.41 -3.36
C ARG A 167 17.33 7.05 -3.02
N ASP A 168 16.53 6.92 -4.05
CA ASP A 168 15.18 6.40 -3.93
C ASP A 168 15.23 4.88 -3.78
N VAL A 169 14.42 4.38 -2.86
CA VAL A 169 14.28 2.96 -2.53
C VAL A 169 12.87 2.56 -2.89
N LEU A 170 12.74 1.67 -3.86
CA LEU A 170 11.46 1.13 -4.28
C LEU A 170 10.89 0.22 -3.17
N LEU A 171 9.65 0.47 -2.77
CA LEU A 171 8.97 -0.24 -1.67
C LEU A 171 8.21 -1.48 -2.13
N LEU A 172 8.53 -2.04 -3.28
CA LEU A 172 7.94 -3.29 -3.74
C LEU A 172 8.68 -4.51 -3.18
N ASN A 173 7.91 -5.54 -2.86
CA ASN A 173 8.38 -6.84 -2.41
C ASN A 173 9.42 -7.42 -3.39
N PRO A 174 10.53 -8.02 -2.92
CA PRO A 174 11.53 -8.62 -3.79
C PRO A 174 11.00 -9.63 -4.82
N ARG A 175 9.92 -10.36 -4.49
CA ARG A 175 9.25 -11.24 -5.47
C ARG A 175 8.56 -10.45 -6.57
N MET A 176 7.90 -9.34 -6.23
CA MET A 176 7.25 -8.48 -7.21
C MET A 176 8.27 -7.83 -8.15
N ARG A 177 9.38 -7.33 -7.62
CA ARG A 177 10.47 -6.78 -8.45
C ARG A 177 10.99 -7.80 -9.46
N ARG A 178 11.25 -9.05 -8.99
CA ARG A 178 11.66 -10.14 -9.89
C ARG A 178 10.60 -10.53 -10.94
N LEU A 179 9.32 -10.42 -10.59
CA LEU A 179 8.24 -10.63 -11.55
C LEU A 179 8.26 -9.55 -12.65
N MET A 180 8.37 -8.28 -12.26
CA MET A 180 8.45 -7.15 -13.20
C MET A 180 9.68 -7.23 -14.13
N GLU A 181 10.81 -7.75 -13.63
CA GLU A 181 12.01 -8.00 -14.44
C GLU A 181 11.80 -9.10 -15.50
N ARG A 182 10.94 -10.09 -15.24
CA ARG A 182 10.67 -11.24 -16.08
C ARG A 182 9.47 -11.06 -17.01
N ASP A 183 8.50 -10.29 -16.58
CA ASP A 183 7.27 -10.04 -17.30
C ASP A 183 7.04 -8.52 -17.47
N PRO A 184 7.34 -7.97 -18.67
CA PRO A 184 7.20 -6.54 -18.94
C PRO A 184 5.73 -6.05 -18.94
N ARG A 185 4.76 -6.96 -18.88
CA ARG A 185 3.34 -6.59 -18.72
C ARG A 185 3.02 -6.15 -17.31
N VAL A 186 3.88 -6.45 -16.32
CA VAL A 186 3.73 -6.04 -14.92
C VAL A 186 4.59 -4.82 -14.67
N THR A 187 3.97 -3.69 -14.34
CA THR A 187 4.64 -2.40 -14.13
C THR A 187 4.19 -1.76 -12.83
N ALA A 188 4.89 -0.69 -12.42
CA ALA A 188 4.51 0.07 -11.23
C ALA A 188 4.61 1.58 -11.51
N VAL A 189 3.66 2.35 -10.98
CA VAL A 189 3.57 3.81 -11.16
C VAL A 189 3.20 4.49 -9.85
N VAL A 190 3.80 5.66 -9.60
CA VAL A 190 3.33 6.56 -8.54
C VAL A 190 2.03 7.20 -9.01
N HIS A 191 0.96 6.99 -8.27
CA HIS A 191 -0.35 7.56 -8.61
C HIS A 191 -1.18 7.85 -7.36
N ASP A 192 -1.85 9.00 -7.38
CA ASP A 192 -2.83 9.39 -6.37
C ASP A 192 -4.22 8.96 -6.84
N ILE A 193 -4.95 8.18 -6.03
CA ILE A 193 -6.29 7.70 -6.34
C ILE A 193 -7.31 8.85 -6.59
N PHE A 194 -7.00 10.05 -6.10
CA PHE A 194 -7.83 11.25 -6.33
C PHE A 194 -7.52 11.95 -7.65
N ALA A 195 -6.45 11.58 -8.34
CA ALA A 195 -6.09 12.15 -9.64
C ALA A 195 -6.64 11.32 -10.80
N PRO A 196 -6.95 11.95 -11.95
CA PRO A 196 -7.34 11.22 -13.16
C PRO A 196 -6.28 10.16 -13.54
N TRP A 197 -6.73 8.99 -13.96
CA TRP A 197 -5.82 7.93 -14.41
C TRP A 197 -5.12 8.32 -15.72
N PRO A 198 -3.79 8.34 -15.77
CA PRO A 198 -3.06 8.83 -16.94
C PRO A 198 -2.75 7.74 -17.98
N GLY A 199 -3.00 6.47 -17.65
CA GLY A 199 -2.69 5.33 -18.51
C GLY A 199 -3.83 4.90 -19.44
N PRO A 200 -3.67 3.78 -20.15
CA PRO A 200 -4.77 3.17 -20.90
C PRO A 200 -5.97 2.89 -20.00
N ALA A 201 -7.17 2.99 -20.56
CA ALA A 201 -8.41 2.69 -19.83
C ALA A 201 -8.36 1.25 -19.30
N PRO A 202 -8.51 1.03 -17.98
CA PRO A 202 -8.44 -0.31 -17.40
C PRO A 202 -9.75 -1.07 -17.57
N ASP A 203 -9.64 -2.37 -17.84
CA ASP A 203 -10.80 -3.27 -17.82
C ASP A 203 -11.20 -3.65 -16.39
N LEU A 204 -10.22 -3.67 -15.48
CA LEU A 204 -10.43 -3.90 -14.05
C LEU A 204 -9.57 -2.94 -13.22
N ILE A 205 -10.20 -2.21 -12.31
CA ILE A 205 -9.52 -1.52 -11.21
C ILE A 205 -9.74 -2.32 -9.93
N LYS A 206 -8.66 -2.69 -9.25
CA LYS A 206 -8.68 -3.33 -7.93
C LYS A 206 -8.29 -2.30 -6.86
N VAL A 207 -9.10 -2.21 -5.80
CA VAL A 207 -8.87 -1.34 -4.64
C VAL A 207 -8.98 -2.18 -3.37
N ALA A 208 -7.86 -2.44 -2.71
CA ALA A 208 -7.84 -3.30 -1.54
C ALA A 208 -7.33 -2.55 -0.29
N ASN A 209 -8.16 -2.48 0.77
CA ASN A 209 -7.86 -1.83 2.06
C ASN A 209 -7.47 -0.33 1.96
N LEU A 210 -7.72 0.33 0.86
CA LEU A 210 -7.36 1.73 0.64
C LEU A 210 -8.52 2.67 0.98
N LEU A 211 -9.65 2.55 0.28
CA LEU A 211 -10.83 3.39 0.49
C LEU A 211 -11.61 2.94 1.72
N ARG A 212 -11.26 3.48 2.87
CA ARG A 212 -11.88 3.12 4.16
C ARG A 212 -12.23 4.36 4.95
N ARG A 213 -13.36 4.32 5.64
CA ARG A 213 -13.82 5.38 6.57
C ARG A 213 -12.86 5.64 7.73
N LEU A 214 -11.89 4.73 7.94
CA LEU A 214 -10.79 4.94 8.86
C LEU A 214 -9.80 6.02 8.40
N TYR A 215 -9.60 6.13 7.08
CA TYR A 215 -8.57 7.00 6.47
C TYR A 215 -9.17 8.23 5.81
N PHE A 216 -10.41 8.11 5.29
CA PHE A 216 -11.08 9.13 4.49
C PHE A 216 -12.51 9.36 4.94
N SER A 217 -12.98 10.61 4.82
CA SER A 217 -14.40 10.94 4.95
C SER A 217 -15.20 10.36 3.77
N ASP A 218 -16.51 10.20 3.95
CA ASP A 218 -17.40 9.74 2.88
C ASP A 218 -17.32 10.62 1.63
N THR A 219 -17.15 11.94 1.78
CA THR A 219 -16.95 12.88 0.68
C THR A 219 -15.66 12.58 -0.10
N GLN A 220 -14.57 12.30 0.60
CA GLN A 220 -13.29 11.94 -0.04
C GLN A 220 -13.41 10.59 -0.75
N ILE A 221 -14.05 9.60 -0.13
CA ILE A 221 -14.28 8.29 -0.74
C ILE A 221 -15.11 8.43 -2.02
N LEU A 222 -16.20 9.21 -1.99
CA LEU A 222 -17.01 9.48 -3.18
C LEU A 222 -16.20 10.16 -4.28
N ALA A 223 -15.38 11.16 -3.97
CA ALA A 223 -14.51 11.81 -4.95
C ALA A 223 -13.52 10.83 -5.59
N ALA A 224 -12.94 9.91 -4.82
CA ALA A 224 -12.10 8.85 -5.35
C ALA A 224 -12.88 7.88 -6.24
N LEU A 225 -14.08 7.45 -5.81
CA LEU A 225 -14.95 6.56 -6.59
C LEU A 225 -15.38 7.21 -7.92
N ASP A 226 -15.69 8.50 -7.94
CA ASP A 226 -16.01 9.24 -9.17
C ASP A 226 -14.80 9.29 -10.11
N THR A 227 -13.60 9.45 -9.58
CA THR A 227 -12.35 9.40 -10.36
C THR A 227 -12.11 8.01 -10.95
N LEU A 228 -12.35 6.95 -10.18
CA LEU A 228 -12.24 5.56 -10.66
C LEU A 228 -13.31 5.24 -11.70
N LEU A 229 -14.54 5.72 -11.50
CA LEU A 229 -15.63 5.57 -12.46
C LEU A 229 -15.27 6.22 -13.79
N ALA A 230 -14.70 7.42 -13.75
CA ALA A 230 -14.28 8.14 -14.96
C ALA A 230 -13.13 7.43 -15.71
N ALA A 231 -12.24 6.73 -14.99
CA ALA A 231 -11.12 6.00 -15.57
C ALA A 231 -11.53 4.71 -16.31
N LEU A 232 -12.60 4.04 -15.87
CA LEU A 232 -13.09 2.80 -16.46
C LEU A 232 -13.85 3.08 -17.77
N PRO A 233 -13.74 2.23 -18.80
CA PRO A 233 -14.67 2.24 -19.92
C PRO A 233 -16.06 1.76 -19.48
N ASP A 234 -17.09 2.01 -20.28
CA ASP A 234 -18.41 1.37 -20.06
C ASP A 234 -18.25 -0.15 -20.14
N GLY A 235 -18.82 -0.87 -19.18
CA GLY A 235 -18.59 -2.30 -19.00
C GLY A 235 -17.33 -2.68 -18.21
N GLY A 236 -16.42 -1.74 -17.94
CA GLY A 236 -15.25 -1.97 -17.10
C GLY A 236 -15.62 -2.21 -15.62
N HIS A 237 -14.72 -2.83 -14.86
CA HIS A 237 -15.04 -3.34 -13.53
C HIS A 237 -14.21 -2.67 -12.41
N LEU A 238 -14.83 -2.54 -11.25
CA LEU A 238 -14.21 -2.13 -9.99
C LEU A 238 -14.32 -3.27 -8.97
N LEU A 239 -13.18 -3.76 -8.47
CA LEU A 239 -13.12 -4.66 -7.33
C LEU A 239 -12.76 -3.83 -6.08
N VAL A 240 -13.63 -3.82 -5.09
CA VAL A 240 -13.35 -3.25 -3.76
C VAL A 240 -13.22 -4.38 -2.77
N ALA A 241 -12.11 -4.42 -2.02
CA ALA A 241 -11.90 -5.40 -0.97
C ALA A 241 -11.40 -4.74 0.32
N ASP A 242 -11.87 -5.19 1.47
CA ASP A 242 -11.39 -4.75 2.76
C ASP A 242 -11.31 -5.88 3.80
N ASN A 243 -10.35 -5.78 4.70
CA ASN A 243 -10.24 -6.67 5.83
C ASN A 243 -11.13 -6.16 6.97
N SER A 244 -12.01 -7.03 7.46
CA SER A 244 -12.75 -6.74 8.69
C SER A 244 -11.79 -6.57 9.87
N ARG A 245 -12.13 -5.65 10.79
CA ARG A 245 -11.48 -5.51 12.09
C ARG A 245 -12.16 -6.32 13.18
N ILE A 246 -13.31 -6.91 12.85
CA ILE A 246 -14.04 -7.79 13.77
C ILE A 246 -13.33 -9.14 13.76
N PRO A 247 -12.84 -9.63 14.90
CA PRO A 247 -12.20 -10.93 14.97
C PRO A 247 -13.13 -12.04 14.45
N GLY A 248 -12.59 -12.93 13.61
CA GLY A 248 -13.34 -14.05 13.01
C GLY A 248 -14.19 -13.69 11.80
N MET A 249 -14.35 -12.41 11.45
CA MET A 249 -15.06 -12.02 10.23
C MET A 249 -14.11 -12.11 9.02
N PRO A 250 -14.49 -12.83 7.95
CA PRO A 250 -13.68 -12.93 6.75
C PRO A 250 -13.52 -11.56 6.04
N PRO A 251 -12.52 -11.42 5.17
CA PRO A 251 -12.40 -10.26 4.29
C PRO A 251 -13.66 -10.05 3.47
N ARG A 252 -14.04 -8.80 3.28
CA ARG A 252 -15.22 -8.37 2.54
C ARG A 252 -14.82 -7.93 1.15
N ALA A 253 -15.62 -8.24 0.13
CA ALA A 253 -15.38 -7.75 -1.22
C ALA A 253 -16.67 -7.56 -2.01
N GLY A 254 -16.60 -6.67 -3.00
CA GLY A 254 -17.63 -6.47 -4.02
C GLY A 254 -17.00 -6.20 -5.37
N LEU A 255 -17.54 -6.84 -6.39
CA LEU A 255 -17.24 -6.62 -7.79
C LEU A 255 -18.40 -5.81 -8.39
N TYR A 256 -18.04 -4.71 -9.02
CA TYR A 256 -18.99 -3.76 -9.61
C TYR A 256 -18.63 -3.53 -11.08
N ARG A 257 -19.62 -3.32 -11.92
CA ARG A 257 -19.46 -2.97 -13.33
C ARG A 257 -19.86 -1.51 -13.55
N ARG A 258 -19.10 -0.77 -14.33
CA ARG A 258 -19.53 0.53 -14.84
C ARG A 258 -20.65 0.33 -15.87
N THR A 259 -21.79 0.97 -15.64
CA THR A 259 -22.91 1.05 -16.58
C THR A 259 -23.27 2.53 -16.73
N GLY A 260 -22.88 3.13 -17.85
CA GLY A 260 -23.01 4.59 -18.06
C GLY A 260 -22.28 5.39 -16.97
N GLY A 261 -23.01 6.18 -16.21
CA GLY A 261 -22.47 7.05 -15.16
C GLY A 261 -22.49 6.46 -13.74
N ALA A 262 -22.68 5.16 -13.55
CA ALA A 262 -22.83 4.54 -12.23
C ALA A 262 -22.14 3.17 -12.13
N PHE A 263 -21.98 2.68 -10.91
CA PHE A 263 -21.56 1.32 -10.63
C PHE A 263 -22.77 0.42 -10.34
N GLU A 264 -22.84 -0.72 -11.01
CA GLU A 264 -23.80 -1.79 -10.73
C GLU A 264 -23.09 -2.97 -10.08
N ALA A 265 -23.65 -3.52 -9.01
CA ALA A 265 -23.09 -4.69 -8.35
C ALA A 265 -23.21 -5.93 -9.24
N VAL A 266 -22.09 -6.62 -9.48
CA VAL A 266 -22.03 -7.90 -10.20
C VAL A 266 -22.09 -9.06 -9.21
N ALA A 267 -21.21 -9.03 -8.20
CA ALA A 267 -21.12 -10.06 -7.17
C ALA A 267 -20.52 -9.48 -5.87
N THR A 268 -20.82 -10.08 -4.74
CA THR A 268 -20.25 -9.74 -3.45
C THR A 268 -19.88 -11.01 -2.68
N THR A 269 -18.91 -10.92 -1.77
CA THR A 269 -18.74 -11.93 -0.73
C THR A 269 -19.96 -11.91 0.22
N GLU A 270 -20.06 -12.90 1.10
CA GLU A 270 -21.13 -12.95 2.12
C GLU A 270 -21.36 -11.60 2.81
N ASN A 271 -20.28 -10.88 3.09
CA ASN A 271 -20.33 -9.52 3.61
C ASN A 271 -19.79 -8.55 2.54
N PRO A 272 -20.59 -7.55 2.12
CA PRO A 272 -20.12 -6.53 1.17
C PRO A 272 -19.04 -5.64 1.78
N PRO A 273 -18.23 -4.93 0.96
CA PRO A 273 -17.21 -4.01 1.47
C PRO A 273 -17.83 -2.89 2.32
N GLU A 274 -17.00 -2.32 3.23
CA GLU A 274 -17.42 -1.27 4.17
C GLU A 274 -18.10 -0.06 3.48
N ILE A 275 -17.70 0.21 2.23
CA ILE A 275 -18.14 1.38 1.46
C ILE A 275 -19.14 1.03 0.34
N ALA A 276 -19.79 -0.12 0.39
CA ALA A 276 -20.74 -0.56 -0.66
C ALA A 276 -21.86 0.47 -0.91
N ASP A 277 -22.32 1.15 0.13
CA ASP A 277 -23.31 2.22 0.06
C ASP A 277 -22.79 3.45 -0.70
N LEU A 278 -21.50 3.77 -0.60
CA LEU A 278 -20.87 4.86 -1.33
C LEU A 278 -20.62 4.48 -2.79
N VAL A 279 -20.22 3.22 -3.06
CA VAL A 279 -20.07 2.74 -4.45
C VAL A 279 -21.39 2.87 -5.21
N ALA A 280 -22.53 2.50 -4.59
CA ALA A 280 -23.85 2.63 -5.18
C ALA A 280 -24.29 4.10 -5.44
N ARG A 281 -23.62 5.07 -4.82
CA ARG A 281 -23.92 6.51 -4.97
C ARG A 281 -22.96 7.23 -5.92
N ALA A 282 -21.83 6.63 -6.25
CA ALA A 282 -20.84 7.21 -7.15
C ALA A 282 -21.47 7.50 -8.52
N GLY A 283 -21.10 8.62 -9.14
CA GLY A 283 -21.61 9.07 -10.45
C GLY A 283 -23.06 9.57 -10.45
N SER A 284 -23.80 9.49 -9.35
CA SER A 284 -25.22 9.86 -9.33
C SER A 284 -25.50 11.38 -9.43
N GLY A 285 -24.46 12.22 -9.54
CA GLY A 285 -24.59 13.69 -9.73
C GLY A 285 -25.35 14.43 -8.62
N ARG A 286 -25.69 13.78 -7.51
CA ARG A 286 -26.36 14.43 -6.38
C ARG A 286 -25.32 15.21 -5.59
N ALA A 287 -25.25 16.51 -5.86
CA ALA A 287 -24.61 17.47 -4.99
C ALA A 287 -25.10 17.21 -3.54
N TRP A 288 -24.14 16.96 -2.67
CA TRP A 288 -24.45 16.83 -1.24
C TRP A 288 -24.88 18.21 -0.73
N THR A 289 -26.18 18.39 -0.52
CA THR A 289 -26.76 19.47 0.31
C THR A 289 -26.83 18.94 1.72
N GLY A 290 -25.72 19.11 2.48
CA GLY A 290 -25.67 18.73 3.87
C GLY A 290 -25.42 19.90 4.76
#